data_d0a9703c9f03afcf7fc3fe9b40c16318
#
_entry.id   d0a9703c9f03afcf7fc3fe9b40c16318
#
_cell.length_a   1.000
_cell.length_b   1.000
_cell.length_c   1.000
_cell.angle_alpha   90.00
_cell.angle_beta   90.00
_cell.angle_gamma   90.00
#
_symmetry.space_group_name_H-M   'P 1'
#
loop_
_entity.id
_entity.type
_entity.pdbx_description
1 polymer ?
#
loop_
_entity_poly.entity_id
_entity_poly.type
_entity_poly.pdbx_seq_one_letter_code
_entity_poly.pdbx_strand_id
1 'polypeptide(L)'
;PYKGAAPALTDVAGGQVSAMMVDMAAGAGFITTGKVRPLAVANATRLPQLPEIPTFAELGFNAVEAAALVGLVVPAATPPATITALNQQVVAAIHAPETRKKLVDFGVEPVGSTPAQFSELLKTETTRWHKLIRDLNITLD
;
A
#
# COMPACT_ATOMS: atom_id res chain seq x y z
N PRO A 1 13.96 -6.55 -14.24
CA PRO A 1 12.81 -5.65 -14.09
C PRO A 1 11.54 -6.25 -14.71
N TYR A 2 10.36 -5.97 -14.11
CA TYR A 2 9.07 -6.45 -14.58
C TYR A 2 8.15 -5.26 -14.93
N LYS A 3 7.30 -5.44 -15.94
CA LYS A 3 6.27 -4.45 -16.31
C LYS A 3 5.03 -4.59 -15.42
N GLY A 4 5.20 -4.49 -14.09
CA GLY A 4 4.14 -4.58 -13.10
C GLY A 4 4.14 -5.88 -12.29
N ALA A 5 3.19 -6.01 -11.35
CA ALA A 5 3.14 -7.12 -10.40
C ALA A 5 2.74 -8.47 -11.04
N ALA A 6 1.84 -8.48 -12.02
CA ALA A 6 1.30 -9.71 -12.57
C ALA A 6 2.36 -10.63 -13.23
N PRO A 7 3.24 -10.15 -14.13
CA PRO A 7 4.31 -10.99 -14.68
C PRO A 7 5.30 -11.47 -13.62
N ALA A 8 5.64 -10.62 -12.63
CA ALA A 8 6.51 -11.00 -11.53
C ALA A 8 5.89 -12.10 -10.65
N LEU A 9 4.60 -12.00 -10.32
CA LEU A 9 3.86 -13.04 -9.59
C LEU A 9 3.82 -14.37 -10.33
N THR A 10 3.69 -14.33 -11.66
CA THR A 10 3.74 -15.54 -12.49
C THR A 10 5.09 -16.24 -12.38
N ASP A 11 6.18 -15.48 -12.40
CA ASP A 11 7.52 -16.02 -12.29
C ASP A 11 7.85 -16.52 -10.88
N VAL A 12 7.32 -15.88 -9.83
CA VAL A 12 7.40 -16.41 -8.46
C VAL A 12 6.63 -17.73 -8.35
N ALA A 13 5.39 -17.77 -8.88
CA ALA A 13 4.58 -18.99 -8.88
C ALA A 13 5.19 -20.13 -9.71
N GLY A 14 5.94 -19.78 -10.76
CA GLY A 14 6.69 -20.73 -11.61
C GLY A 14 8.07 -21.10 -11.07
N GLY A 15 8.53 -20.50 -9.96
CA GLY A 15 9.83 -20.77 -9.34
C GLY A 15 11.04 -20.08 -10.03
N GLN A 16 10.82 -19.23 -11.03
CA GLN A 16 11.90 -18.48 -11.69
C GLN A 16 12.47 -17.36 -10.79
N VAL A 17 11.65 -16.85 -9.87
CA VAL A 17 12.03 -15.87 -8.85
C VAL A 17 11.65 -16.41 -7.47
N SER A 18 12.55 -16.28 -6.51
CA SER A 18 12.37 -16.90 -5.19
C SER A 18 11.34 -16.19 -4.31
N ALA A 19 11.21 -14.86 -4.43
CA ALA A 19 10.28 -14.05 -3.63
C ALA A 19 10.08 -12.67 -4.28
N MET A 20 9.00 -11.99 -3.88
CA MET A 20 8.75 -10.60 -4.26
C MET A 20 7.98 -9.85 -3.16
N MET A 21 8.04 -8.53 -3.18
CA MET A 21 7.11 -7.66 -2.46
C MET A 21 5.96 -7.31 -3.40
N VAL A 22 4.72 -7.44 -2.93
CA VAL A 22 3.52 -7.18 -3.73
C VAL A 22 2.40 -6.65 -2.84
N ASP A 23 1.53 -5.81 -3.38
CA ASP A 23 0.32 -5.39 -2.67
C ASP A 23 -0.71 -6.53 -2.60
N MET A 24 -1.57 -6.47 -1.58
CA MET A 24 -2.56 -7.50 -1.33
C MET A 24 -3.54 -7.67 -2.50
N ALA A 25 -3.92 -6.58 -3.16
CA ALA A 25 -4.88 -6.62 -4.27
C ALA A 25 -4.35 -7.45 -5.45
N ALA A 26 -3.08 -7.28 -5.81
CA ALA A 26 -2.44 -8.05 -6.88
C ALA A 26 -2.13 -9.49 -6.45
N GLY A 27 -1.75 -9.71 -5.18
CA GLY A 27 -1.34 -11.03 -4.66
C GLY A 27 -2.48 -11.97 -4.30
N ALA A 28 -3.68 -11.43 -3.98
CA ALA A 28 -4.79 -12.19 -3.37
C ALA A 28 -5.14 -13.47 -4.14
N GLY A 29 -5.28 -13.42 -5.46
CA GLY A 29 -5.65 -14.57 -6.27
C GLY A 29 -4.60 -15.69 -6.25
N PHE A 30 -3.32 -15.35 -6.23
CA PHE A 30 -2.23 -16.33 -6.15
C PHE A 30 -2.12 -16.94 -4.75
N ILE A 31 -2.38 -16.15 -3.70
CA ILE A 31 -2.40 -16.62 -2.30
C ILE A 31 -3.58 -17.57 -2.08
N THR A 32 -4.79 -17.16 -2.45
CA THR A 32 -6.02 -17.95 -2.27
C THR A 32 -5.95 -19.30 -3.00
N THR A 33 -5.31 -19.33 -4.15
CA THR A 33 -5.14 -20.57 -4.93
C THR A 33 -3.91 -21.40 -4.51
N GLY A 34 -3.16 -20.96 -3.48
CA GLY A 34 -1.98 -21.64 -2.98
C GLY A 34 -0.78 -21.64 -3.93
N LYS A 35 -0.81 -20.81 -4.99
CA LYS A 35 0.30 -20.71 -5.95
C LYS A 35 1.50 -19.94 -5.40
N VAL A 36 1.28 -19.03 -4.44
CA VAL A 36 2.33 -18.36 -3.67
C VAL A 36 1.97 -18.39 -2.20
N ARG A 37 3.00 -18.36 -1.35
CA ARG A 37 2.85 -18.35 0.10
C ARG A 37 3.26 -17.00 0.66
N PRO A 38 2.38 -16.26 1.36
CA PRO A 38 2.79 -15.04 2.07
C PRO A 38 3.71 -15.41 3.24
N LEU A 39 4.77 -14.63 3.43
CA LEU A 39 5.79 -14.86 4.47
C LEU A 39 5.73 -13.81 5.57
N ALA A 40 5.52 -12.55 5.21
CA ALA A 40 5.40 -11.42 6.12
C ALA A 40 4.62 -10.28 5.47
N VAL A 41 4.07 -9.37 6.27
CA VAL A 41 3.44 -8.14 5.79
C VAL A 41 4.24 -6.91 6.23
N ALA A 42 4.37 -5.93 5.33
CA ALA A 42 5.12 -4.69 5.54
C ALA A 42 4.25 -3.56 6.12
N ASN A 43 3.30 -3.90 6.96
CA ASN A 43 2.45 -2.98 7.69
C ASN A 43 2.81 -2.96 9.18
N ALA A 44 2.39 -1.91 9.89
CA ALA A 44 2.55 -1.82 11.35
C ALA A 44 1.79 -2.93 12.11
N THR A 45 0.67 -3.40 11.54
CA THR A 45 -0.15 -4.49 12.08
C THR A 45 -0.42 -5.57 11.03
N ARG A 46 -0.76 -6.78 11.47
CA ARG A 46 -1.17 -7.86 10.56
C ARG A 46 -2.40 -7.47 9.75
N LEU A 47 -2.48 -7.95 8.52
CA LEU A 47 -3.65 -7.73 7.67
C LEU A 47 -4.84 -8.58 8.14
N PRO A 48 -6.07 -8.02 8.21
CA PRO A 48 -7.26 -8.80 8.56
C PRO A 48 -7.52 -10.00 7.63
N GLN A 49 -7.08 -9.91 6.38
CA GLN A 49 -7.20 -10.99 5.38
C GLN A 49 -6.17 -12.11 5.57
N LEU A 50 -5.09 -11.84 6.32
CA LEU A 50 -3.98 -12.75 6.55
C LEU A 50 -3.56 -12.73 8.03
N PRO A 51 -4.46 -13.05 8.97
CA PRO A 51 -4.22 -12.89 10.40
C PRO A 51 -3.08 -13.76 10.96
N GLU A 52 -2.78 -14.87 10.31
CA GLU A 52 -1.66 -15.74 10.70
C GLU A 52 -0.30 -15.24 10.18
N ILE A 53 -0.26 -14.33 9.21
CA ILE A 53 1.00 -13.87 8.63
C ILE A 53 1.56 -12.73 9.48
N PRO A 54 2.80 -12.89 10.01
CA PRO A 54 3.41 -11.90 10.87
C PRO A 54 3.79 -10.64 10.10
N THR A 55 3.94 -9.53 10.80
CA THR A 55 4.58 -8.33 10.26
C THR A 55 6.10 -8.51 10.23
N PHE A 56 6.79 -7.71 9.41
CA PHE A 56 8.26 -7.67 9.45
C PHE A 56 8.78 -7.27 10.82
N ALA A 57 8.10 -6.37 11.53
CA ALA A 57 8.47 -5.96 12.89
C ALA A 57 8.39 -7.12 13.89
N GLU A 58 7.36 -7.97 13.83
CA GLU A 58 7.23 -9.18 14.65
C GLU A 58 8.36 -10.20 14.38
N LEU A 59 8.94 -10.17 13.19
CA LEU A 59 10.09 -11.00 12.79
C LEU A 59 11.45 -10.35 13.12
N GLY A 60 11.46 -9.19 13.78
CA GLY A 60 12.68 -8.47 14.15
C GLY A 60 13.19 -7.46 13.13
N PHE A 61 12.48 -7.25 12.01
CA PHE A 61 12.85 -6.30 10.94
C PHE A 61 12.11 -4.98 11.11
N ASN A 62 12.38 -4.23 12.15
CA ASN A 62 11.64 -3.01 12.53
C ASN A 62 11.72 -1.85 11.51
N ALA A 63 12.66 -1.89 10.57
CA ALA A 63 12.82 -0.84 9.55
C ALA A 63 12.02 -1.13 8.26
N VAL A 64 11.41 -2.31 8.15
CA VAL A 64 10.69 -2.72 6.95
C VAL A 64 9.20 -2.44 7.12
N GLU A 65 8.82 -1.20 6.85
CA GLU A 65 7.44 -0.76 6.73
C GLU A 65 7.27 -0.04 5.39
N ALA A 66 6.41 -0.54 4.53
CA ALA A 66 6.21 -0.06 3.17
C ALA A 66 4.73 -0.22 2.76
N ALA A 67 3.83 0.44 3.49
CA ALA A 67 2.43 0.48 3.13
C ALA A 67 2.22 1.31 1.86
N ALA A 68 1.45 0.79 0.92
CA ALA A 68 1.05 1.56 -0.26
C ALA A 68 0.08 2.68 0.15
N LEU A 69 0.40 3.91 -0.24
CA LEU A 69 -0.45 5.06 -0.01
C LEU A 69 -1.34 5.31 -1.23
N VAL A 70 -2.64 5.29 -1.01
CA VAL A 70 -3.63 5.65 -2.03
C VAL A 70 -4.34 6.92 -1.61
N GLY A 71 -4.31 7.93 -2.44
CA GLY A 71 -4.91 9.24 -2.13
C GLY A 71 -5.43 9.97 -3.36
N LEU A 72 -6.32 10.92 -3.12
CA LEU A 72 -6.83 11.84 -4.14
C LEU A 72 -6.01 13.13 -4.12
N VAL A 73 -5.58 13.57 -5.27
CA VAL A 73 -4.91 14.86 -5.46
C VAL A 73 -5.69 15.75 -6.40
N VAL A 74 -5.56 17.06 -6.23
CA VAL A 74 -6.19 18.08 -7.05
C VAL A 74 -5.12 19.08 -7.54
N PRO A 75 -5.40 19.85 -8.62
CA PRO A 75 -4.48 20.91 -9.06
C PRO A 75 -4.15 21.89 -7.92
N ALA A 76 -2.90 22.38 -7.86
CA ALA A 76 -2.42 23.23 -6.77
C ALA A 76 -3.23 24.54 -6.60
N ALA A 77 -3.83 25.05 -7.68
CA ALA A 77 -4.66 26.24 -7.67
C ALA A 77 -6.14 26.01 -7.25
N THR A 78 -6.51 24.79 -6.84
CA THR A 78 -7.87 24.50 -6.41
C THR A 78 -8.21 25.28 -5.13
N PRO A 79 -9.36 26.02 -5.11
CA PRO A 79 -9.75 26.80 -3.94
C PRO A 79 -9.90 25.94 -2.68
N PRO A 80 -9.47 26.44 -1.49
CA PRO A 80 -9.55 25.70 -0.22
C PRO A 80 -10.95 25.19 0.12
N ALA A 81 -11.99 25.96 -0.17
CA ALA A 81 -13.38 25.55 0.05
C ALA A 81 -13.75 24.31 -0.77
N THR A 82 -13.29 24.24 -2.02
CA THR A 82 -13.50 23.08 -2.90
C THR A 82 -12.76 21.86 -2.36
N ILE A 83 -11.51 22.02 -1.92
CA ILE A 83 -10.73 20.92 -1.30
C ILE A 83 -11.44 20.36 -0.07
N THR A 84 -11.95 21.25 0.79
CA THR A 84 -12.71 20.85 1.99
C THR A 84 -13.97 20.07 1.63
N ALA A 85 -14.75 20.57 0.67
CA ALA A 85 -15.98 19.90 0.24
C ALA A 85 -15.70 18.52 -0.38
N LEU A 86 -14.68 18.41 -1.25
CA LEU A 86 -14.26 17.14 -1.84
C LEU A 86 -13.79 16.15 -0.77
N ASN A 87 -12.97 16.60 0.18
CA ASN A 87 -12.49 15.74 1.28
C ASN A 87 -13.68 15.17 2.07
N GLN A 88 -14.65 16.01 2.47
CA GLN A 88 -15.83 15.56 3.21
C GLN A 88 -16.62 14.49 2.43
N GLN A 89 -16.83 14.70 1.14
CA GLN A 89 -17.57 13.76 0.30
C GLN A 89 -16.82 12.44 0.11
N VAL A 90 -15.50 12.49 -0.14
CA VAL A 90 -14.67 11.31 -0.30
C VAL A 90 -14.60 10.52 1.01
N VAL A 91 -14.39 11.20 2.15
CA VAL A 91 -14.37 10.54 3.47
C VAL A 91 -15.70 9.86 3.76
N ALA A 92 -16.83 10.52 3.50
CA ALA A 92 -18.14 9.91 3.65
C ALA A 92 -18.32 8.68 2.74
N ALA A 93 -17.86 8.76 1.50
CA ALA A 93 -17.99 7.67 0.52
C ALA A 93 -17.14 6.44 0.91
N ILE A 94 -15.88 6.62 1.35
CA ILE A 94 -15.01 5.50 1.72
C ILE A 94 -15.42 4.84 3.04
N HIS A 95 -16.12 5.57 3.92
CA HIS A 95 -16.66 5.02 5.16
C HIS A 95 -18.09 4.49 5.03
N ALA A 96 -18.75 4.67 3.89
CA ALA A 96 -20.03 4.01 3.64
C ALA A 96 -19.87 2.48 3.73
N PRO A 97 -20.79 1.75 4.39
CA PRO A 97 -20.60 0.34 4.76
C PRO A 97 -20.20 -0.56 3.59
N GLU A 98 -20.86 -0.43 2.44
CA GLU A 98 -20.56 -1.23 1.26
C GLU A 98 -19.19 -0.90 0.64
N THR A 99 -18.84 0.40 0.55
CA THR A 99 -17.55 0.85 0.03
C THR A 99 -16.42 0.41 0.95
N ARG A 100 -16.60 0.64 2.25
CA ARG A 100 -15.63 0.22 3.26
C ARG A 100 -15.37 -1.28 3.19
N LYS A 101 -16.43 -2.10 3.11
CA LYS A 101 -16.28 -3.54 2.97
C LYS A 101 -15.47 -3.92 1.74
N LYS A 102 -15.78 -3.35 0.57
CA LYS A 102 -15.04 -3.62 -0.66
C LYS A 102 -13.57 -3.22 -0.55
N LEU A 103 -13.26 -2.05 0.03
CA LEU A 103 -11.89 -1.59 0.22
C LEU A 103 -11.10 -2.55 1.12
N VAL A 104 -11.69 -2.94 2.25
CA VAL A 104 -11.07 -3.91 3.16
C VAL A 104 -10.86 -5.26 2.48
N ASP A 105 -11.85 -5.78 1.75
CA ASP A 105 -11.73 -7.04 1.00
C ASP A 105 -10.59 -6.99 -0.03
N PHE A 106 -10.29 -5.81 -0.59
CA PHE A 106 -9.13 -5.55 -1.47
C PHE A 106 -7.80 -5.35 -0.73
N GLY A 107 -7.78 -5.36 0.59
CA GLY A 107 -6.56 -5.10 1.38
C GLY A 107 -6.22 -3.62 1.53
N VAL A 108 -7.18 -2.74 1.30
CA VAL A 108 -7.03 -1.28 1.48
C VAL A 108 -7.73 -0.85 2.76
N GLU A 109 -7.01 -0.21 3.67
CA GLU A 109 -7.59 0.39 4.88
C GLU A 109 -8.13 1.80 4.57
N PRO A 110 -9.45 2.03 4.72
CA PRO A 110 -10.06 3.35 4.50
C PRO A 110 -9.80 4.26 5.70
N VAL A 111 -8.76 5.08 5.63
CA VAL A 111 -8.35 6.00 6.71
C VAL A 111 -9.20 7.27 6.74
N GLY A 112 -9.39 7.93 5.60
CA GLY A 112 -10.17 9.18 5.53
C GLY A 112 -9.49 10.37 6.19
N SER A 113 -8.19 10.56 5.95
CA SER A 113 -7.42 11.66 6.51
C SER A 113 -7.88 13.05 6.01
N THR A 114 -7.61 14.07 6.81
CA THR A 114 -7.75 15.46 6.36
C THR A 114 -6.69 15.81 5.30
N PRO A 115 -6.90 16.86 4.48
CA PRO A 115 -5.89 17.32 3.52
C PRO A 115 -4.54 17.66 4.17
N ALA A 116 -4.56 18.26 5.37
CA ALA A 116 -3.34 18.59 6.12
C ALA A 116 -2.58 17.34 6.57
N GLN A 117 -3.29 16.34 7.13
CA GLN A 117 -2.70 15.07 7.56
C GLN A 117 -2.09 14.30 6.37
N PHE A 118 -2.80 14.24 5.24
CA PHE A 118 -2.29 13.57 4.05
C PHE A 118 -1.08 14.29 3.46
N SER A 119 -1.08 15.63 3.45
CA SER A 119 0.07 16.43 3.00
C SER A 119 1.31 16.19 3.87
N GLU A 120 1.16 16.11 5.19
CA GLU A 120 2.27 15.83 6.10
C GLU A 120 2.80 14.41 5.94
N LEU A 121 1.91 13.43 5.78
CA LEU A 121 2.28 12.05 5.49
C LEU A 121 3.10 11.96 4.20
N LEU A 122 2.66 12.62 3.12
CA LEU A 122 3.40 12.64 1.84
C LEU A 122 4.79 13.25 1.99
N LYS A 123 4.95 14.33 2.76
CA LYS A 123 6.27 14.94 3.01
C LYS A 123 7.20 13.98 3.77
N THR A 124 6.69 13.35 4.80
CA THR A 124 7.43 12.38 5.61
C THR A 124 7.90 11.20 4.77
N GLU A 125 6.98 10.57 4.04
CA GLU A 125 7.29 9.42 3.18
C GLU A 125 8.23 9.82 2.04
N THR A 126 8.01 10.96 1.39
CA THR A 126 8.91 11.47 0.34
C THR A 126 10.33 11.64 0.86
N THR A 127 10.49 12.24 2.03
CA THR A 127 11.80 12.46 2.66
C THR A 127 12.49 11.12 2.98
N ARG A 128 11.73 10.18 3.56
CA ARG A 128 12.22 8.84 3.91
C ARG A 128 12.69 8.07 2.68
N TRP A 129 11.85 7.99 1.64
CA TRP A 129 12.18 7.25 0.42
C TRP A 129 13.29 7.92 -0.39
N HIS A 130 13.31 9.25 -0.50
CA HIS A 130 14.42 9.96 -1.17
C HIS A 130 15.76 9.73 -0.48
N LYS A 131 15.77 9.65 0.86
CA LYS A 131 17.00 9.30 1.59
C LYS A 131 17.44 7.88 1.24
N LEU A 132 16.55 6.91 1.33
CA LEU A 132 16.86 5.51 1.05
C LEU A 132 17.35 5.28 -0.38
N ILE A 133 16.67 5.88 -1.37
CA ILE A 133 17.04 5.80 -2.80
C ILE A 133 18.46 6.33 -3.02
N ARG A 134 18.80 7.47 -2.40
CA ARG A 134 20.15 8.05 -2.51
C ARG A 134 21.20 7.19 -1.82
N ASP A 135 20.92 6.75 -0.58
CA ASP A 135 21.88 5.98 0.21
C ASP A 135 22.21 4.63 -0.45
N LEU A 136 21.27 4.04 -1.17
CA LEU A 136 21.43 2.77 -1.89
C LEU A 136 21.79 2.92 -3.37
N ASN A 137 21.94 4.16 -3.89
CA ASN A 137 22.19 4.44 -5.29
C ASN A 137 21.19 3.74 -6.24
N ILE A 138 19.91 3.74 -5.88
CA ILE A 138 18.87 3.12 -6.71
C ILE A 138 18.58 4.04 -7.90
N THR A 139 18.78 3.52 -9.12
CA THR A 139 18.47 4.19 -10.39
C THR A 139 17.34 3.45 -11.10
N LEU A 140 16.51 4.20 -11.83
CA LEU A 140 15.56 3.62 -12.79
C LEU A 140 16.26 3.57 -14.15
N ASP A 141 16.48 2.36 -14.65
CA ASP A 141 16.99 2.13 -16.01
C ASP A 141 15.84 2.23 -17.03
#